data_e427136f80cb3171d3b8a457ff6d6e6a
#
_entry.id   e427136f80cb3171d3b8a457ff6d6e6a
#
_cell.length_a   1.000
_cell.length_b   1.000
_cell.length_c   1.000
_cell.angle_alpha   90.00
_cell.angle_beta   90.00
_cell.angle_gamma   90.00
#
_symmetry.space_group_name_H-M   'P 1'
#
loop_
_entity.id
_entity.type
_entity.pdbx_description
1 polymer ?
#
loop_
_entity_poly.entity_id
_entity_poly.type
_entity_poly.pdbx_seq_one_letter_code
_entity_poly.pdbx_strand_id
1 'polypeptide(L)'
;MTIKKSYTDATLSTDARTEILMQEMSLAEKIAQMGSFWVYQVIDGVKLNHDKAAQFMSNGIGHVTRVGGASNVTPIESAELTNSIQKWLLENTRLKIPAVIHEEACSG
;
A
#
# COMPACT_ATOMS: atom_id res chain seq x y z
N MET A 1 -16.63 -6.86 -30.05
CA MET A 1 -15.63 -6.21 -29.18
C MET A 1 -15.49 -7.05 -27.90
N THR A 2 -14.31 -7.53 -27.60
CA THR A 2 -14.07 -8.29 -26.37
C THR A 2 -13.81 -7.31 -25.24
N ILE A 3 -14.64 -7.31 -24.19
CA ILE A 3 -14.41 -6.51 -23.01
C ILE A 3 -13.24 -7.13 -22.24
N LYS A 4 -12.13 -6.39 -22.09
CA LYS A 4 -10.99 -6.84 -21.28
C LYS A 4 -11.45 -6.90 -19.82
N LYS A 5 -11.38 -8.08 -19.21
CA LYS A 5 -11.67 -8.25 -17.78
C LYS A 5 -10.60 -7.50 -16.97
N SER A 6 -11.03 -6.83 -15.91
CA SER A 6 -10.15 -6.09 -15.00
C SER A 6 -10.06 -6.81 -13.65
N TYR A 7 -8.87 -6.78 -13.02
CA TYR A 7 -8.72 -7.25 -11.64
C TYR A 7 -9.55 -6.43 -10.63
N THR A 8 -10.02 -5.24 -11.01
CA THR A 8 -10.92 -4.41 -10.20
C THR A 8 -12.38 -4.83 -10.27
N ASP A 9 -12.73 -5.75 -11.18
CA ASP A 9 -14.10 -6.25 -11.31
C ASP A 9 -14.45 -7.17 -10.13
N ALA A 10 -15.27 -6.65 -9.21
CA ALA A 10 -15.69 -7.36 -8.01
C ALA A 10 -16.62 -8.56 -8.28
N THR A 11 -17.13 -8.70 -9.50
CA THR A 11 -17.96 -9.86 -9.89
C THR A 11 -17.14 -11.11 -10.19
N LEU A 12 -15.82 -10.95 -10.42
CA LEU A 12 -14.90 -12.06 -10.63
C LEU A 12 -14.46 -12.68 -9.30
N SER A 13 -14.11 -13.97 -9.34
CA SER A 13 -13.51 -14.64 -8.19
C SER A 13 -12.16 -14.02 -7.83
N THR A 14 -11.75 -14.16 -6.58
CA THR A 14 -10.43 -13.72 -6.10
C THR A 14 -9.29 -14.29 -6.94
N ASP A 15 -9.36 -15.57 -7.29
CA ASP A 15 -8.32 -16.23 -8.10
C ASP A 15 -8.24 -15.63 -9.49
N ALA A 16 -9.38 -15.42 -10.17
CA ALA A 16 -9.43 -14.79 -11.48
C ALA A 16 -8.88 -13.36 -11.45
N ARG A 17 -9.22 -12.58 -10.42
CA ARG A 17 -8.71 -11.22 -10.23
C ARG A 17 -7.20 -11.21 -9.97
N THR A 18 -6.71 -12.14 -9.15
CA THR A 18 -5.29 -12.29 -8.85
C THR A 18 -4.50 -12.64 -10.12
N GLU A 19 -4.99 -13.57 -10.93
CA GLU A 19 -4.33 -13.95 -12.18
C GLU A 19 -4.23 -12.78 -13.17
N ILE A 20 -5.34 -12.04 -13.35
CA ILE A 20 -5.34 -10.84 -14.20
C ILE A 20 -4.33 -9.81 -13.70
N LEU A 21 -4.31 -9.54 -12.38
CA LEU A 21 -3.38 -8.61 -11.77
C LEU A 21 -1.93 -9.05 -11.99
N MET A 22 -1.61 -10.32 -11.76
CA MET A 22 -0.28 -10.88 -11.95
C MET A 22 0.22 -10.75 -13.39
N GLN A 23 -0.68 -10.87 -14.37
CA GLN A 23 -0.34 -10.67 -15.79
C GLN A 23 -0.09 -9.20 -16.13
N GLU A 24 -0.77 -8.27 -15.46
CA GLU A 24 -0.59 -6.83 -15.69
C GLU A 24 0.64 -6.24 -14.98
N MET A 25 1.11 -6.88 -13.90
CA MET A 25 2.24 -6.40 -13.10
C MET A 25 3.58 -6.52 -13.82
N SER A 26 4.34 -5.43 -13.81
CA SER A 26 5.76 -5.47 -14.17
C SER A 26 6.57 -6.23 -13.10
N LEU A 27 7.80 -6.62 -13.42
CA LEU A 27 8.70 -7.24 -12.45
C LEU A 27 8.96 -6.32 -11.24
N ALA A 28 9.14 -5.02 -11.46
CA ALA A 28 9.36 -4.05 -10.39
C ALA A 28 8.15 -3.98 -9.44
N GLU A 29 6.94 -4.01 -9.97
CA GLU A 29 5.71 -4.00 -9.17
C GLU A 29 5.51 -5.32 -8.40
N LYS A 30 5.88 -6.46 -8.97
CA LYS A 30 5.87 -7.75 -8.26
C LYS A 30 6.84 -7.75 -7.09
N ILE A 31 8.06 -7.25 -7.30
CA ILE A 31 9.07 -7.12 -6.25
C ILE A 31 8.58 -6.16 -5.15
N ALA A 32 7.98 -5.03 -5.53
CA ALA A 32 7.45 -4.07 -4.57
C ALA A 32 6.36 -4.69 -3.67
N GLN A 33 5.48 -5.55 -4.21
CA GLN A 33 4.46 -6.24 -3.41
C GLN A 33 5.04 -7.22 -2.38
N MET A 34 6.25 -7.71 -2.59
CA MET A 34 6.97 -8.54 -1.61
C MET A 34 7.70 -7.69 -0.54
N GLY A 35 7.75 -6.39 -0.74
CA GLY A 35 8.44 -5.45 0.14
C GLY A 35 7.61 -5.03 1.35
N SER A 36 8.32 -4.64 2.39
CA SER A 36 7.78 -4.00 3.59
C SER A 36 8.74 -2.94 4.10
N PHE A 37 8.22 -1.89 4.70
CA PHE A 37 9.04 -0.91 5.41
C PHE A 37 8.32 -0.37 6.65
N TRP A 38 9.10 0.22 7.55
CA TRP A 38 8.57 0.92 8.71
C TRP A 38 8.04 2.28 8.30
N VAL A 39 6.91 2.67 8.86
CA VAL A 39 6.19 3.90 8.49
C VAL A 39 7.06 5.16 8.55
N TYR A 40 8.03 5.24 9.45
CA TYR A 40 8.89 6.43 9.58
C TYR A 40 9.74 6.71 8.34
N GLN A 41 9.89 5.75 7.42
CA GLN A 41 10.60 5.99 6.16
C GLN A 41 9.85 6.93 5.21
N VAL A 42 8.56 7.09 5.39
CA VAL A 42 7.70 7.91 4.50
C VAL A 42 7.01 9.06 5.21
N ILE A 43 7.33 9.34 6.46
CA ILE A 43 6.71 10.42 7.23
C ILE A 43 7.70 11.51 7.64
N ASP A 44 7.13 12.68 7.95
CA ASP A 44 7.74 13.76 8.72
C ASP A 44 6.82 14.07 9.90
N GLY A 45 7.32 13.88 11.12
CA GLY A 45 6.46 13.93 12.30
C GLY A 45 5.37 12.88 12.23
N VAL A 46 4.11 13.30 12.23
CA VAL A 46 2.93 12.41 12.20
C VAL A 46 2.24 12.39 10.83
N LYS A 47 2.82 13.01 9.81
CA LYS A 47 2.20 13.18 8.49
C LYS A 47 3.01 12.50 7.39
N LEU A 48 2.30 12.00 6.38
CA LEU A 48 2.91 11.47 5.17
C LEU A 48 3.72 12.57 4.45
N ASN A 49 4.97 12.27 4.15
CA ASN A 49 5.80 13.08 3.25
C ASN A 49 5.67 12.54 1.82
N HIS A 50 5.14 13.36 0.90
CA HIS A 50 4.86 12.94 -0.47
C HIS A 50 6.12 12.65 -1.28
N ASP A 51 7.23 13.34 -1.05
CA ASP A 51 8.49 13.11 -1.75
C ASP A 51 9.12 11.77 -1.34
N LYS A 52 9.11 11.48 -0.03
CA LYS A 52 9.53 10.18 0.49
C LYS A 52 8.62 9.06 -0.02
N ALA A 53 7.30 9.27 -0.03
CA ALA A 53 6.35 8.32 -0.59
C ALA A 53 6.65 8.02 -2.06
N ALA A 54 6.92 9.04 -2.87
CA ALA A 54 7.32 8.88 -4.27
C ALA A 54 8.63 8.10 -4.43
N GLN A 55 9.59 8.33 -3.53
CA GLN A 55 10.87 7.62 -3.53
C GLN A 55 10.72 6.12 -3.20
N PHE A 56 9.90 5.79 -2.19
CA PHE A 56 9.83 4.44 -1.64
C PHE A 56 8.65 3.59 -2.17
N MET A 57 7.56 4.22 -2.65
CA MET A 57 6.32 3.54 -3.00
C MET A 57 5.86 3.74 -4.46
N SER A 58 6.69 4.29 -5.34
CA SER A 58 6.28 4.57 -6.73
C SER A 58 5.82 3.35 -7.52
N ASN A 59 6.36 2.18 -7.22
CA ASN A 59 5.94 0.89 -7.79
C ASN A 59 4.92 0.14 -6.91
N GLY A 60 4.34 0.82 -5.92
CA GLY A 60 3.54 0.18 -4.88
C GLY A 60 4.39 -0.36 -3.73
N ILE A 61 3.74 -0.99 -2.78
CA ILE A 61 4.36 -1.68 -1.64
C ILE A 61 3.39 -2.72 -1.10
N GLY A 62 3.90 -3.88 -0.65
CA GLY A 62 3.05 -4.91 -0.06
C GLY A 62 2.58 -4.57 1.34
N HIS A 63 3.50 -4.16 2.21
CA HIS A 63 3.22 -3.91 3.62
C HIS A 63 3.84 -2.60 4.11
N VAL A 64 3.10 -1.89 4.96
CA VAL A 64 3.63 -0.79 5.78
C VAL A 64 3.46 -1.17 7.24
N THR A 65 4.56 -1.20 7.98
CA THR A 65 4.57 -1.73 9.34
C THR A 65 4.72 -0.63 10.37
N ARG A 66 4.10 -0.85 11.53
CA ARG A 66 4.23 -0.07 12.76
C ARG A 66 3.80 1.39 12.63
N VAL A 67 2.65 1.63 12.01
CA VAL A 67 2.09 2.99 11.91
C VAL A 67 1.84 3.59 13.30
N GLY A 68 1.23 2.83 14.20
CA GLY A 68 1.03 3.26 15.59
C GLY A 68 2.27 3.10 16.46
N GLY A 69 2.99 1.98 16.30
CA GLY A 69 4.10 1.60 17.20
C GLY A 69 5.42 2.32 16.95
N ALA A 70 5.64 2.90 15.77
CA ALA A 70 6.92 3.52 15.41
C ALA A 70 6.85 5.05 15.26
N SER A 71 5.67 5.65 15.21
CA SER A 71 5.52 7.07 14.86
C SER A 71 5.08 7.98 16.01
N ASN A 72 4.90 7.46 17.21
CA ASN A 72 4.43 8.24 18.37
C ASN A 72 3.08 8.96 18.14
N VAL A 73 2.24 8.41 17.30
CA VAL A 73 0.94 8.99 16.94
C VAL A 73 -0.15 8.57 17.93
N THR A 74 -1.11 9.45 18.11
CA THR A 74 -2.38 9.12 18.79
C THR A 74 -3.20 8.16 17.91
N PRO A 75 -4.22 7.45 18.44
CA PRO A 75 -5.09 6.58 17.63
C PRO A 75 -5.75 7.30 16.45
N ILE A 76 -6.15 8.57 16.63
CA ILE A 76 -6.74 9.38 15.54
C ILE A 76 -5.70 9.67 14.46
N GLU A 77 -4.53 10.15 14.83
CA GLU A 77 -3.43 10.44 13.91
C GLU A 77 -2.97 9.17 13.18
N SER A 78 -2.97 8.01 13.85
CA SER A 78 -2.68 6.72 13.22
C SER A 78 -3.68 6.38 12.11
N ALA A 79 -4.97 6.58 12.36
CA ALA A 79 -6.00 6.39 11.35
C ALA A 79 -5.84 7.36 10.17
N GLU A 80 -5.60 8.64 10.44
CA GLU A 80 -5.38 9.66 9.42
C GLU A 80 -4.13 9.37 8.57
N LEU A 81 -3.03 8.98 9.21
CA LEU A 81 -1.79 8.61 8.54
C LEU A 81 -1.98 7.37 7.67
N THR A 82 -2.63 6.33 8.19
CA THR A 82 -2.97 5.13 7.43
C THR A 82 -3.80 5.47 6.20
N ASN A 83 -4.84 6.28 6.35
CA ASN A 83 -5.68 6.71 5.23
C ASN A 83 -4.88 7.52 4.21
N SER A 84 -3.94 8.36 4.66
CA SER A 84 -3.09 9.16 3.78
C SER A 84 -2.15 8.28 2.94
N ILE A 85 -1.57 7.23 3.53
CA ILE A 85 -0.74 6.25 2.83
C ILE A 85 -1.55 5.50 1.78
N GLN A 86 -2.72 4.98 2.16
CA GLN A 86 -3.60 4.25 1.25
C GLN A 86 -4.07 5.14 0.09
N LYS A 87 -4.49 6.36 0.39
CA LYS A 87 -4.89 7.34 -0.62
C LYS A 87 -3.75 7.63 -1.60
N TRP A 88 -2.54 7.84 -1.08
CA TRP A 88 -1.38 8.09 -1.91
C TRP A 88 -1.12 6.95 -2.90
N LEU A 89 -1.16 5.69 -2.43
CA LEU A 89 -0.99 4.50 -3.28
C LEU A 89 -2.06 4.40 -4.36
N LEU A 90 -3.32 4.67 -4.02
CA LEU A 90 -4.43 4.62 -4.98
C LEU A 90 -4.37 5.73 -6.03
N GLU A 91 -3.81 6.89 -5.70
CA GLU A 91 -3.76 8.05 -6.58
C GLU A 91 -2.47 8.14 -7.41
N ASN A 92 -1.34 7.62 -6.89
CA ASN A 92 -0.01 7.86 -7.45
C ASN A 92 0.69 6.62 -7.99
N THR A 93 0.12 5.42 -7.86
CA THR A 93 0.68 4.20 -8.44
C THR A 93 -0.14 3.72 -9.64
N ARG A 94 0.52 3.01 -10.56
CA ARG A 94 -0.13 2.55 -11.80
C ARG A 94 -1.26 1.55 -11.55
N LEU A 95 -1.04 0.60 -10.64
CA LEU A 95 -2.00 -0.48 -10.36
C LEU A 95 -2.96 -0.16 -9.24
N LYS A 96 -2.74 0.92 -8.49
CA LYS A 96 -3.65 1.38 -7.44
C LYS A 96 -3.97 0.30 -6.39
N ILE A 97 -2.95 -0.44 -5.97
CA ILE A 97 -3.09 -1.50 -4.97
C ILE A 97 -2.81 -0.89 -3.59
N PRO A 98 -3.73 -1.01 -2.63
CA PRO A 98 -3.48 -0.58 -1.26
C PRO A 98 -2.47 -1.52 -0.56
N ALA A 99 -1.75 -1.01 0.42
CA ALA A 99 -0.83 -1.80 1.23
C ALA A 99 -1.57 -2.54 2.37
N VAL A 100 -0.98 -3.63 2.83
CA VAL A 100 -1.36 -4.24 4.11
C VAL A 100 -0.69 -3.45 5.23
N ILE A 101 -1.47 -2.96 6.18
CA ILE A 101 -0.94 -2.29 7.37
C ILE A 101 -0.71 -3.35 8.45
N HIS A 102 0.50 -3.40 8.97
CA HIS A 102 0.94 -4.40 9.92
C HIS A 102 1.47 -3.76 11.21
N GLU A 103 1.08 -4.30 12.35
CA GLU A 103 1.54 -3.88 13.68
C GLU A 103 2.16 -5.04 14.45
N GLU A 104 2.95 -4.70 15.44
CA GLU A 104 3.49 -5.60 16.45
C GLU A 104 2.70 -5.47 17.75
N ALA A 105 2.19 -6.56 18.27
CA ALA A 105 1.38 -6.59 19.49
C ALA A 105 1.93 -7.59 20.51
N CYS A 106 3.27 -7.73 20.60
CA CYS A 106 3.92 -8.69 21.49
C CYS A 106 3.65 -8.45 22.98
N SER A 107 3.36 -7.22 23.35
CA SER A 107 3.12 -6.81 24.73
C SER A 107 1.81 -6.01 24.93
N GLY A 108 0.92 -6.13 23.99
CA GLY A 108 -0.38 -5.45 24.04
C GLY A 108 -0.47 -4.18 23.22
#